data_f16cbddee79e80b62107f6be689fd60a
#
_entry.id   f16cbddee79e80b62107f6be689fd60a
#
_cell.length_a   1.000
_cell.length_b   1.000
_cell.length_c   1.000
_cell.angle_alpha   90.00
_cell.angle_beta   90.00
_cell.angle_gamma   90.00
#
_symmetry.space_group_name_H-M   'P 1'
#
loop_
_entity.id
_entity.type
_entity.pdbx_description
1 polymer ?
#
loop_
_entity_poly.entity_id
_entity_poly.type
_entity_poly.pdbx_seq_one_letter_code
_entity_poly.pdbx_strand_id
1 'polypeptide(L)'
;MKFSLFTCAILSLFLVVGQAVAQSSDDTDSIEQVFNNVRIIIGDGTVIERGSVLIRGDTIMAVGPLSGSDVPDNAVSHDLSGKTLIPALVNTHAHLGWEAYGDWGSNLFTEENLTDHLYRHAYYGVGTIISTGSDKEDVASRIKLEQLRGNIGGARYHLSPGMGSPGGGPNPRFTDDPDYWGVNPVADPEQAVRTVKELAANGYGIAKIWVDSRDERRGAQVKLAPEIYEAVLETASNYDMRIIAHATTLADHKALVNLGNRRFIHMPYDREVDDEYLEMVRENNVYIVP
;
A
#
# COMPACT_ATOMS: atom_id res chain seq x y z
N MET A 1 11.73 -78.51 -21.97
CA MET A 1 12.28 -77.34 -22.62
C MET A 1 11.76 -76.08 -21.91
N LYS A 2 12.61 -75.45 -21.09
CA LYS A 2 12.27 -74.22 -20.33
C LYS A 2 12.88 -73.06 -21.04
N PHE A 3 12.11 -72.13 -21.53
CA PHE A 3 12.58 -70.84 -22.00
C PHE A 3 12.33 -69.77 -20.91
N SER A 4 13.43 -69.20 -20.43
CA SER A 4 13.44 -68.12 -19.47
C SER A 4 13.51 -66.81 -20.26
N LEU A 5 12.51 -65.92 -20.07
CA LEU A 5 12.51 -64.55 -20.60
C LEU A 5 13.17 -63.63 -19.56
N PHE A 6 14.31 -63.10 -19.91
CA PHE A 6 14.97 -62.01 -19.20
C PHE A 6 14.31 -60.68 -19.60
N THR A 7 13.62 -60.06 -18.68
CA THR A 7 13.09 -58.68 -18.86
C THR A 7 14.15 -57.69 -18.41
N CYS A 8 14.71 -56.99 -19.38
CA CYS A 8 15.68 -55.92 -19.13
C CYS A 8 14.93 -54.63 -18.78
N ALA A 9 14.97 -54.21 -17.51
CA ALA A 9 14.43 -52.93 -17.08
C ALA A 9 15.46 -51.82 -17.35
N ILE A 10 15.17 -50.96 -18.31
CA ILE A 10 15.94 -49.77 -18.58
C ILE A 10 15.50 -48.68 -17.60
N LEU A 11 16.36 -48.42 -16.62
CA LEU A 11 16.19 -47.32 -15.66
C LEU A 11 16.67 -46.03 -16.31
N SER A 12 15.74 -45.22 -16.84
CA SER A 12 16.06 -43.91 -17.39
C SER A 12 16.25 -42.92 -16.26
N LEU A 13 17.50 -42.58 -15.97
CA LEU A 13 17.91 -41.56 -15.01
C LEU A 13 17.72 -40.18 -15.67
N PHE A 14 16.61 -39.48 -15.36
CA PHE A 14 16.48 -38.08 -15.73
C PHE A 14 17.36 -37.23 -14.82
N LEU A 15 18.52 -36.82 -15.33
CA LEU A 15 19.29 -35.73 -14.73
C LEU A 15 18.51 -34.40 -15.00
N VAL A 16 17.82 -33.92 -13.99
CA VAL A 16 17.34 -32.54 -13.96
C VAL A 16 18.56 -31.66 -13.66
N VAL A 17 19.20 -31.15 -14.70
CA VAL A 17 20.17 -30.07 -14.57
C VAL A 17 19.38 -28.82 -14.24
N GLY A 18 19.21 -28.53 -12.95
CA GLY A 18 18.81 -27.25 -12.49
C GLY A 18 19.85 -26.21 -12.90
N GLN A 19 19.58 -25.47 -13.97
CA GLN A 19 20.31 -24.23 -14.21
C GLN A 19 19.92 -23.28 -13.09
N ALA A 20 20.76 -23.16 -12.07
CA ALA A 20 20.77 -22.00 -11.23
C ALA A 20 21.05 -20.82 -12.16
N VAL A 21 20.01 -20.06 -12.49
CA VAL A 21 20.19 -18.72 -13.00
C VAL A 21 20.86 -17.98 -11.84
N ALA A 22 22.18 -17.89 -11.89
CA ALA A 22 22.89 -16.92 -11.11
C ALA A 22 22.31 -15.56 -11.54
N GLN A 23 21.47 -14.98 -10.72
CA GLN A 23 21.24 -13.56 -10.75
C GLN A 23 22.62 -12.95 -10.59
N SER A 24 23.20 -12.51 -11.71
CA SER A 24 24.27 -11.54 -11.65
C SER A 24 23.64 -10.33 -10.96
N SER A 25 23.91 -10.18 -9.66
CA SER A 25 23.92 -8.86 -9.08
C SER A 25 24.98 -8.13 -9.90
N ASP A 26 24.56 -7.33 -10.87
CA ASP A 26 25.34 -6.22 -11.32
C ASP A 26 25.59 -5.37 -10.07
N ASP A 27 26.70 -5.69 -9.40
CA ASP A 27 27.40 -4.79 -8.52
C ASP A 27 27.94 -3.66 -9.42
N THR A 28 27.04 -2.92 -10.06
CA THR A 28 27.35 -1.59 -10.50
C THR A 28 27.74 -0.88 -9.23
N ASP A 29 29.04 -0.50 -9.12
CA ASP A 29 29.63 0.32 -8.08
C ASP A 29 28.67 1.49 -7.79
N SER A 30 27.66 1.25 -6.94
CA SER A 30 26.72 2.29 -6.55
C SER A 30 27.52 3.23 -5.69
N ILE A 31 27.81 4.42 -6.25
CA ILE A 31 28.58 5.47 -5.60
C ILE A 31 27.94 5.72 -4.25
N GLU A 32 28.74 5.55 -3.20
CA GLU A 32 28.30 5.86 -1.84
C GLU A 32 28.16 7.36 -1.68
N GLN A 33 27.13 7.78 -0.99
CA GLN A 33 26.86 9.18 -0.70
C GLN A 33 26.75 9.36 0.81
N VAL A 34 27.40 10.39 1.32
CA VAL A 34 27.32 10.76 2.72
C VAL A 34 26.74 12.16 2.88
N PHE A 35 25.68 12.27 3.65
CA PHE A 35 25.02 13.53 4.00
C PHE A 35 25.44 13.92 5.40
N ASN A 36 26.29 14.96 5.49
CA ASN A 36 26.98 15.35 6.71
C ASN A 36 26.37 16.58 7.38
N ASN A 37 26.73 16.80 8.65
CA ASN A 37 26.41 17.98 9.43
C ASN A 37 24.90 18.27 9.57
N VAL A 38 24.08 17.25 9.55
CA VAL A 38 22.62 17.37 9.51
C VAL A 38 21.99 16.99 10.84
N ARG A 39 20.95 17.73 11.24
CA ARG A 39 20.05 17.27 12.30
C ARG A 39 19.19 16.15 11.76
N ILE A 40 19.10 15.01 12.47
CA ILE A 40 18.39 13.82 12.00
C ILE A 40 17.26 13.48 12.96
N ILE A 41 16.05 13.36 12.44
CA ILE A 41 14.89 12.83 13.16
C ILE A 41 14.66 11.40 12.65
N ILE A 42 14.83 10.39 13.50
CA ILE A 42 14.72 8.97 13.10
C ILE A 42 13.27 8.57 12.82
N GLY A 43 12.30 9.18 13.54
CA GLY A 43 10.87 8.87 13.42
C GLY A 43 10.32 7.99 14.55
N ASP A 44 11.17 7.52 15.45
CA ASP A 44 10.82 6.76 16.66
C ASP A 44 10.86 7.60 17.95
N GLY A 45 11.01 8.92 17.81
CA GLY A 45 11.21 9.88 18.87
C GLY A 45 12.68 10.25 19.08
N THR A 46 13.62 9.52 18.48
CA THR A 46 15.06 9.82 18.59
C THR A 46 15.43 10.98 17.66
N VAL A 47 16.23 11.90 18.20
CA VAL A 47 16.80 13.05 17.47
C VAL A 47 18.31 13.05 17.63
N ILE A 48 19.04 13.12 16.53
CA ILE A 48 20.49 13.35 16.49
C ILE A 48 20.70 14.78 16.05
N GLU A 49 21.16 15.65 16.94
CA GLU A 49 21.27 17.10 16.67
C GLU A 49 22.31 17.42 15.62
N ARG A 50 23.34 16.60 15.48
CA ARG A 50 24.34 16.69 14.43
C ARG A 50 24.90 15.31 14.10
N GLY A 51 24.59 14.83 12.91
CA GLY A 51 25.00 13.50 12.46
C GLY A 51 25.25 13.46 10.97
N SER A 52 25.38 12.25 10.47
CA SER A 52 25.53 11.93 9.06
C SER A 52 24.69 10.71 8.69
N VAL A 53 24.32 10.62 7.41
CA VAL A 53 23.68 9.45 6.81
C VAL A 53 24.52 8.99 5.64
N LEU A 54 24.94 7.72 5.64
CA LEU A 54 25.64 7.07 4.53
C LEU A 54 24.66 6.23 3.74
N ILE A 55 24.61 6.41 2.43
CA ILE A 55 23.74 5.69 1.49
C ILE A 55 24.58 5.03 0.41
N ARG A 56 24.22 3.78 0.07
CA ARG A 56 24.72 3.07 -1.10
C ARG A 56 23.54 2.65 -1.95
N GLY A 57 23.41 3.23 -3.15
CA GLY A 57 22.25 3.00 -4.01
C GLY A 57 20.95 3.42 -3.31
N ASP A 58 20.09 2.45 -3.03
CA ASP A 58 18.79 2.61 -2.35
C ASP A 58 18.82 2.23 -0.86
N THR A 59 20.00 1.91 -0.33
CA THR A 59 20.17 1.38 1.02
C THR A 59 20.84 2.38 1.95
N ILE A 60 20.26 2.62 3.12
CA ILE A 60 20.88 3.37 4.21
C ILE A 60 21.86 2.43 4.92
N MET A 61 23.16 2.72 4.81
CA MET A 61 24.24 1.92 5.38
C MET A 61 24.52 2.26 6.84
N ALA A 62 24.47 3.56 7.17
CA ALA A 62 24.73 4.03 8.52
C ALA A 62 24.03 5.37 8.79
N VAL A 63 23.65 5.58 10.06
CA VAL A 63 23.06 6.82 10.56
C VAL A 63 23.69 7.12 11.93
N GLY A 64 24.20 8.31 12.13
CA GLY A 64 24.75 8.71 13.42
C GLY A 64 25.89 9.72 13.30
N PRO A 65 26.66 9.92 14.36
CA PRO A 65 27.87 10.73 14.34
C PRO A 65 29.02 9.90 13.69
N LEU A 66 29.00 9.81 12.35
CA LEU A 66 30.00 9.06 11.60
C LEU A 66 31.36 9.76 11.65
N SER A 67 32.43 9.00 11.79
CA SER A 67 33.83 9.43 11.75
C SER A 67 34.48 9.03 10.41
N GLY A 68 35.69 9.52 10.15
CA GLY A 68 36.40 9.27 8.88
C GLY A 68 36.56 7.78 8.53
N SER A 69 36.66 6.89 9.54
CA SER A 69 36.75 5.43 9.32
C SER A 69 35.43 4.77 8.97
N ASP A 70 34.30 5.45 9.22
CA ASP A 70 32.94 4.94 8.96
C ASP A 70 32.44 5.32 7.57
N VAL A 71 33.17 6.19 6.87
CA VAL A 71 32.80 6.71 5.55
C VAL A 71 33.90 6.31 4.56
N PRO A 72 33.56 5.62 3.45
CA PRO A 72 34.52 5.28 2.42
C PRO A 72 35.18 6.52 1.80
N ASP A 73 36.47 6.41 1.48
CA ASP A 73 37.26 7.53 0.93
C ASP A 73 36.72 8.07 -0.42
N ASN A 74 36.00 7.22 -1.17
CA ASN A 74 35.41 7.55 -2.46
C ASN A 74 33.94 8.00 -2.36
N ALA A 75 33.38 8.12 -1.16
CA ALA A 75 31.98 8.55 -1.00
C ALA A 75 31.81 10.03 -1.40
N VAL A 76 30.73 10.32 -2.14
CA VAL A 76 30.35 11.69 -2.47
C VAL A 76 29.76 12.36 -1.24
N SER A 77 30.43 13.44 -0.78
CA SER A 77 30.03 14.14 0.44
C SER A 77 29.13 15.33 0.15
N HIS A 78 28.02 15.43 0.90
CA HIS A 78 27.06 16.54 0.87
C HIS A 78 27.01 17.20 2.24
N ASP A 79 27.33 18.49 2.32
CA ASP A 79 27.16 19.26 3.56
C ASP A 79 25.72 19.77 3.68
N LEU A 80 25.02 19.30 4.70
CA LEU A 80 23.64 19.71 5.01
C LEU A 80 23.55 20.57 6.28
N SER A 81 24.60 21.34 6.58
CA SER A 81 24.62 22.28 7.72
C SER A 81 23.35 23.15 7.74
N GLY A 82 22.70 23.23 8.90
CA GLY A 82 21.47 24.00 9.11
C GLY A 82 20.19 23.34 8.57
N LYS A 83 20.28 22.13 8.01
CA LYS A 83 19.13 21.36 7.56
C LYS A 83 18.74 20.26 8.55
N THR A 84 17.51 19.79 8.43
CA THR A 84 17.01 18.61 9.16
C THR A 84 16.63 17.53 8.16
N LEU A 85 17.14 16.33 8.35
CA LEU A 85 16.78 15.14 7.61
C LEU A 85 15.69 14.37 8.39
N ILE A 86 14.64 13.98 7.70
CA ILE A 86 13.53 13.22 8.25
C ILE A 86 13.22 12.02 7.33
N PRO A 87 12.57 10.96 7.80
CA PRO A 87 11.98 9.96 6.92
C PRO A 87 11.01 10.60 5.94
N ALA A 88 10.92 10.07 4.72
CA ALA A 88 9.95 10.54 3.76
C ALA A 88 8.52 10.41 4.30
N LEU A 89 7.65 11.34 3.96
CA LEU A 89 6.24 11.29 4.36
C LEU A 89 5.53 10.12 3.68
N VAL A 90 4.52 9.59 4.36
CA VAL A 90 3.66 8.53 3.83
C VAL A 90 2.23 9.07 3.72
N ASN A 91 1.69 9.09 2.51
CA ASN A 91 0.28 9.40 2.28
C ASN A 91 -0.52 8.10 2.28
N THR A 92 -1.27 7.86 3.33
CA THR A 92 -2.05 6.62 3.50
C THR A 92 -3.50 6.73 3.00
N HIS A 93 -3.89 7.88 2.47
CA HIS A 93 -5.22 8.10 1.88
C HIS A 93 -5.14 9.01 0.65
N ALA A 94 -5.12 8.41 -0.52
CA ALA A 94 -5.13 9.13 -1.79
C ALA A 94 -6.10 8.48 -2.79
N HIS A 95 -6.52 9.29 -3.75
CA HIS A 95 -7.28 8.90 -4.94
C HIS A 95 -6.57 9.50 -6.15
N LEU A 96 -5.56 8.80 -6.67
CA LEU A 96 -4.70 9.30 -7.73
C LEU A 96 -5.35 9.16 -9.11
N GLY A 97 -4.84 9.92 -10.09
CA GLY A 97 -5.19 9.75 -11.50
C GLY A 97 -6.52 10.37 -11.95
N TRP A 98 -7.35 10.84 -11.02
CA TRP A 98 -8.69 11.38 -11.29
C TRP A 98 -8.72 12.87 -11.63
N GLU A 99 -7.65 13.58 -11.37
CA GLU A 99 -7.55 15.03 -11.53
C GLU A 99 -6.34 15.40 -12.41
N ALA A 100 -6.54 16.35 -13.32
CA ALA A 100 -5.45 16.99 -14.05
C ALA A 100 -5.83 18.43 -14.39
N TYR A 101 -4.95 19.38 -14.04
CA TYR A 101 -5.08 20.81 -14.41
C TYR A 101 -6.41 21.46 -14.02
N GLY A 102 -7.05 20.96 -12.93
CA GLY A 102 -8.35 21.45 -12.45
C GLY A 102 -9.57 20.71 -13.02
N ASP A 103 -9.38 19.82 -13.98
CA ASP A 103 -10.41 18.91 -14.49
C ASP A 103 -10.46 17.63 -13.64
N TRP A 104 -11.63 16.98 -13.64
CA TRP A 104 -11.89 15.76 -12.89
C TRP A 104 -12.68 14.76 -13.75
N GLY A 105 -12.28 13.48 -13.77
CA GLY A 105 -13.01 12.42 -14.45
C GLY A 105 -12.22 11.14 -14.69
N SER A 106 -12.92 10.08 -15.07
CA SER A 106 -12.37 8.77 -15.38
C SER A 106 -11.42 8.77 -16.57
N ASN A 107 -11.66 9.65 -17.53
CA ASN A 107 -10.84 9.83 -18.71
C ASN A 107 -9.42 10.34 -18.41
N LEU A 108 -9.21 10.92 -17.22
CA LEU A 108 -7.90 11.40 -16.74
C LEU A 108 -7.06 10.30 -16.12
N PHE A 109 -7.63 9.14 -15.83
CA PHE A 109 -6.91 8.02 -15.23
C PHE A 109 -6.05 7.30 -16.29
N THR A 110 -4.92 7.90 -16.61
CA THR A 110 -3.94 7.43 -17.60
C THR A 110 -2.61 7.13 -16.92
N GLU A 111 -1.75 6.35 -17.58
CA GLU A 111 -0.39 6.08 -17.07
C GLU A 111 0.42 7.36 -16.90
N GLU A 112 0.29 8.29 -17.86
CA GLU A 112 0.99 9.57 -17.82
C GLU A 112 0.56 10.41 -16.61
N ASN A 113 -0.75 10.60 -16.40
CA ASN A 113 -1.27 11.39 -15.29
C ASN A 113 -0.97 10.75 -13.93
N LEU A 114 -1.13 9.42 -13.82
CA LEU A 114 -0.80 8.71 -12.59
C LEU A 114 0.70 8.83 -12.26
N THR A 115 1.56 8.69 -13.26
CA THR A 115 3.02 8.85 -13.12
C THR A 115 3.38 10.26 -12.68
N ASP A 116 2.77 11.29 -13.29
CA ASP A 116 2.96 12.70 -12.90
C ASP A 116 2.57 12.93 -11.43
N HIS A 117 1.44 12.36 -10.98
CA HIS A 117 1.04 12.44 -9.57
C HIS A 117 2.08 11.82 -8.63
N LEU A 118 2.70 10.69 -9.00
CA LEU A 118 3.75 10.06 -8.19
C LEU A 118 5.00 10.91 -8.09
N TYR A 119 5.41 11.55 -9.19
CA TYR A 119 6.55 12.49 -9.18
C TYR A 119 6.26 13.75 -8.39
N ARG A 120 5.05 14.32 -8.50
CA ARG A 120 4.65 15.49 -7.69
C ARG A 120 4.68 15.18 -6.19
N HIS A 121 4.17 14.03 -5.77
CA HIS A 121 4.22 13.61 -4.37
C HIS A 121 5.67 13.49 -3.89
N ALA A 122 6.54 12.84 -4.65
CA ALA A 122 7.96 12.72 -4.32
C ALA A 122 8.64 14.09 -4.23
N TYR A 123 8.31 15.02 -5.14
CA TYR A 123 8.85 16.39 -5.13
C TYR A 123 8.52 17.11 -3.82
N TYR A 124 7.35 16.88 -3.23
CA TYR A 124 6.93 17.44 -1.94
C TYR A 124 7.31 16.57 -0.74
N GLY A 125 8.19 15.59 -0.89
CA GLY A 125 8.72 14.76 0.19
C GLY A 125 7.85 13.58 0.60
N VAL A 126 6.80 13.26 -0.16
CA VAL A 126 5.99 12.06 0.06
C VAL A 126 6.63 10.89 -0.69
N GLY A 127 7.26 9.97 0.07
CA GLY A 127 7.97 8.81 -0.51
C GLY A 127 7.09 7.59 -0.78
N THR A 128 5.90 7.53 -0.18
CA THR A 128 4.99 6.39 -0.31
C THR A 128 3.54 6.84 -0.30
N ILE A 129 2.72 6.23 -1.16
CA ILE A 129 1.29 6.52 -1.27
C ILE A 129 0.50 5.21 -1.26
N ILE A 130 -0.58 5.19 -0.49
CA ILE A 130 -1.62 4.18 -0.60
C ILE A 130 -2.82 4.81 -1.30
N SER A 131 -3.10 4.36 -2.53
CA SER A 131 -4.32 4.74 -3.24
C SER A 131 -5.47 3.83 -2.80
N THR A 132 -6.58 4.42 -2.38
CA THR A 132 -7.59 3.75 -1.57
C THR A 132 -8.89 3.52 -2.33
N GLY A 133 -8.87 2.55 -3.26
CA GLY A 133 -10.07 1.92 -3.79
C GLY A 133 -10.78 2.65 -4.93
N SER A 134 -10.09 3.52 -5.67
CA SER A 134 -10.66 4.20 -6.84
C SER A 134 -9.79 4.07 -8.09
N ASP A 135 -8.86 3.12 -8.09
CA ASP A 135 -7.89 2.97 -9.17
C ASP A 135 -8.42 2.10 -10.30
N LYS A 136 -8.07 2.45 -11.53
CA LYS A 136 -8.24 1.59 -12.69
C LYS A 136 -7.16 0.52 -12.66
N GLU A 137 -7.56 -0.70 -12.36
CA GLU A 137 -6.64 -1.78 -11.98
C GLU A 137 -5.60 -2.07 -13.08
N ASP A 138 -6.00 -2.06 -14.34
CA ASP A 138 -5.12 -2.34 -15.45
C ASP A 138 -4.00 -1.28 -15.61
N VAL A 139 -4.32 0.01 -15.44
CA VAL A 139 -3.35 1.12 -15.47
C VAL A 139 -2.49 1.08 -14.20
N ALA A 140 -3.11 0.97 -13.04
CA ALA A 140 -2.44 0.99 -11.74
C ALA A 140 -1.44 -0.17 -11.59
N SER A 141 -1.81 -1.37 -12.02
CA SER A 141 -0.95 -2.55 -11.97
C SER A 141 0.26 -2.42 -12.90
N ARG A 142 0.11 -1.81 -14.09
CA ARG A 142 1.23 -1.53 -14.98
C ARG A 142 2.21 -0.55 -14.34
N ILE A 143 1.73 0.55 -13.78
CA ILE A 143 2.58 1.54 -13.11
C ILE A 143 3.34 0.89 -11.94
N LYS A 144 2.66 0.09 -11.11
CA LYS A 144 3.31 -0.65 -10.02
C LYS A 144 4.42 -1.57 -10.54
N LEU A 145 4.16 -2.30 -11.63
CA LEU A 145 5.15 -3.19 -12.24
C LEU A 145 6.36 -2.41 -12.79
N GLU A 146 6.13 -1.28 -13.44
CA GLU A 146 7.21 -0.43 -13.96
C GLU A 146 8.05 0.20 -12.83
N GLN A 147 7.44 0.54 -11.68
CA GLN A 147 8.19 0.93 -10.49
C GLN A 147 9.05 -0.20 -9.94
N LEU A 148 8.53 -1.44 -9.89
CA LEU A 148 9.29 -2.61 -9.43
C LEU A 148 10.47 -2.93 -10.34
N ARG A 149 10.38 -2.59 -11.64
CA ARG A 149 11.46 -2.74 -12.63
C ARG A 149 12.46 -1.58 -12.60
N GLY A 150 12.18 -0.53 -11.83
CA GLY A 150 13.00 0.69 -11.81
C GLY A 150 12.82 1.61 -13.01
N ASN A 151 11.83 1.38 -13.86
CA ASN A 151 11.56 2.19 -15.06
C ASN A 151 10.82 3.49 -14.74
N ILE A 152 10.07 3.53 -13.63
CA ILE A 152 9.33 4.70 -13.15
C ILE A 152 9.79 5.01 -11.72
N GLY A 153 10.14 6.26 -11.47
CA GLY A 153 10.45 6.79 -10.14
C GLY A 153 9.22 7.38 -9.43
N GLY A 154 9.48 8.42 -8.62
CA GLY A 154 8.44 9.09 -7.86
C GLY A 154 8.13 8.41 -6.53
N ALA A 155 7.00 8.76 -5.90
CA ALA A 155 6.54 8.13 -4.68
C ALA A 155 6.17 6.66 -4.93
N ARG A 156 6.54 5.77 -4.01
CA ARG A 156 6.20 4.35 -4.11
C ARG A 156 4.68 4.16 -4.05
N TYR A 157 4.13 3.51 -5.06
CA TYR A 157 2.70 3.35 -5.24
C TYR A 157 2.20 2.02 -4.66
N HIS A 158 1.21 2.10 -3.77
CA HIS A 158 0.49 0.93 -3.25
C HIS A 158 -0.98 1.03 -3.64
N LEU A 159 -1.42 0.05 -4.40
CA LEU A 159 -2.81 -0.12 -4.80
C LEU A 159 -3.59 -0.86 -3.70
N SER A 160 -4.76 -0.35 -3.37
CA SER A 160 -5.70 -0.95 -2.42
C SER A 160 -7.07 -1.11 -3.10
N PRO A 161 -7.35 -2.25 -3.74
CA PRO A 161 -8.64 -2.49 -4.39
C PRO A 161 -9.83 -2.28 -3.46
N GLY A 162 -10.89 -1.67 -3.98
CA GLY A 162 -12.08 -1.36 -3.21
C GLY A 162 -13.14 -2.46 -3.23
N MET A 163 -13.86 -2.64 -2.12
CA MET A 163 -15.06 -3.47 -2.01
C MET A 163 -16.19 -2.67 -1.35
N GLY A 164 -17.38 -2.75 -1.91
CA GLY A 164 -18.57 -2.06 -1.39
C GLY A 164 -19.85 -2.75 -1.79
N SER A 165 -20.97 -2.42 -1.15
CA SER A 165 -22.29 -2.89 -1.59
C SER A 165 -22.60 -2.40 -3.00
N PRO A 166 -23.39 -3.12 -3.79
CA PRO A 166 -24.01 -2.56 -4.99
C PRO A 166 -24.71 -1.24 -4.66
N GLY A 167 -24.38 -0.16 -5.35
CA GLY A 167 -24.84 1.21 -5.05
C GLY A 167 -24.18 1.86 -3.84
N GLY A 168 -23.15 1.25 -3.28
CA GLY A 168 -22.27 1.83 -2.27
C GLY A 168 -20.89 2.17 -2.82
N GLY A 169 -19.97 2.52 -1.95
CA GLY A 169 -18.58 2.80 -2.30
C GLY A 169 -18.16 4.24 -2.06
N PRO A 170 -17.22 4.79 -2.87
CA PRO A 170 -16.72 6.14 -2.66
C PRO A 170 -17.79 7.22 -2.94
N ASN A 171 -17.39 8.46 -2.86
CA ASN A 171 -18.23 9.62 -3.13
C ASN A 171 -18.93 9.50 -4.49
N PRO A 172 -20.20 9.92 -4.64
CA PRO A 172 -20.90 10.01 -5.92
C PRO A 172 -20.12 10.68 -7.04
N ARG A 173 -19.25 11.63 -6.71
CA ARG A 173 -18.33 12.24 -7.70
C ARG A 173 -17.52 11.19 -8.51
N PHE A 174 -17.26 10.02 -7.94
CA PHE A 174 -16.64 8.88 -8.64
C PHE A 174 -17.72 8.00 -9.30
N THR A 175 -18.75 7.62 -8.53
CA THR A 175 -19.75 6.64 -8.95
C THR A 175 -20.74 7.17 -9.98
N ASP A 176 -20.91 8.50 -10.09
CA ASP A 176 -21.74 9.13 -11.12
C ASP A 176 -21.05 9.19 -12.49
N ASP A 177 -19.75 8.89 -12.55
CA ASP A 177 -19.04 8.71 -13.80
C ASP A 177 -19.46 7.37 -14.42
N PRO A 178 -20.01 7.35 -15.66
CA PRO A 178 -20.51 6.12 -16.28
C PRO A 178 -19.41 5.09 -16.56
N ASP A 179 -18.16 5.54 -16.60
CA ASP A 179 -17.00 4.68 -16.83
C ASP A 179 -16.29 4.29 -15.52
N TYR A 180 -16.97 4.49 -14.38
CA TYR A 180 -16.40 4.16 -13.06
C TYR A 180 -16.21 2.64 -12.87
N TRP A 181 -15.04 2.25 -12.41
CA TRP A 181 -14.59 0.84 -12.25
C TRP A 181 -14.08 0.49 -10.84
N GLY A 182 -14.00 1.46 -9.95
CA GLY A 182 -13.13 1.40 -8.76
C GLY A 182 -13.62 0.55 -7.58
N VAL A 183 -14.80 -0.09 -7.66
CA VAL A 183 -15.31 -0.93 -6.57
C VAL A 183 -15.72 -2.31 -7.06
N ASN A 184 -15.19 -3.34 -6.40
CA ASN A 184 -15.72 -4.70 -6.52
C ASN A 184 -17.03 -4.77 -5.73
N PRO A 185 -18.20 -4.96 -6.38
CA PRO A 185 -19.45 -5.03 -5.66
C PRO A 185 -19.53 -6.35 -4.88
N VAL A 186 -19.92 -6.26 -3.60
CA VAL A 186 -20.14 -7.41 -2.73
C VAL A 186 -21.53 -7.31 -2.12
N ALA A 187 -22.45 -8.14 -2.60
CA ALA A 187 -23.85 -8.11 -2.24
C ALA A 187 -24.21 -9.05 -1.08
N ASP A 188 -23.36 -10.04 -0.81
CA ASP A 188 -23.55 -11.07 0.20
C ASP A 188 -22.21 -11.58 0.75
N PRO A 189 -22.20 -12.29 1.90
CA PRO A 189 -20.99 -12.84 2.51
C PRO A 189 -20.23 -13.81 1.62
N GLU A 190 -20.91 -14.62 0.80
CA GLU A 190 -20.24 -15.56 -0.10
C GLU A 190 -19.46 -14.84 -1.19
N GLN A 191 -20.03 -13.77 -1.74
CA GLN A 191 -19.35 -12.92 -2.72
C GLN A 191 -18.17 -12.20 -2.08
N ALA A 192 -18.31 -11.70 -0.84
CA ALA A 192 -17.22 -11.10 -0.09
C ALA A 192 -16.03 -12.05 0.06
N VAL A 193 -16.29 -13.30 0.47
CA VAL A 193 -15.26 -14.35 0.59
C VAL A 193 -14.58 -14.63 -0.75
N ARG A 194 -15.33 -14.74 -1.85
CA ARG A 194 -14.75 -14.94 -3.19
C ARG A 194 -13.86 -13.78 -3.60
N THR A 195 -14.35 -12.55 -3.46
CA THR A 195 -13.60 -11.35 -3.84
C THR A 195 -12.29 -11.21 -3.06
N VAL A 196 -12.31 -11.41 -1.73
CA VAL A 196 -11.09 -11.37 -0.92
C VAL A 196 -10.08 -12.44 -1.38
N LYS A 197 -10.52 -13.65 -1.68
CA LYS A 197 -9.65 -14.73 -2.18
C LYS A 197 -9.04 -14.38 -3.53
N GLU A 198 -9.80 -13.80 -4.44
CA GLU A 198 -9.34 -13.35 -5.76
C GLU A 198 -8.29 -12.23 -5.60
N LEU A 199 -8.55 -11.24 -4.75
CA LEU A 199 -7.58 -10.18 -4.47
C LEU A 199 -6.29 -10.74 -3.86
N ALA A 200 -6.38 -11.67 -2.92
CA ALA A 200 -5.22 -12.33 -2.33
C ALA A 200 -4.43 -13.14 -3.38
N ALA A 201 -5.11 -13.87 -4.25
CA ALA A 201 -4.48 -14.63 -5.35
C ALA A 201 -3.76 -13.71 -6.35
N ASN A 202 -4.25 -12.49 -6.54
CA ASN A 202 -3.62 -11.46 -7.37
C ASN A 202 -2.48 -10.70 -6.64
N GLY A 203 -2.15 -11.12 -5.41
CA GLY A 203 -1.02 -10.55 -4.64
C GLY A 203 -1.31 -9.23 -3.94
N TYR A 204 -2.58 -8.87 -3.76
CA TYR A 204 -2.93 -7.69 -2.97
C TYR A 204 -2.86 -7.99 -1.47
N GLY A 205 -2.03 -7.27 -0.76
CA GLY A 205 -1.90 -7.35 0.71
C GLY A 205 -2.72 -6.29 1.45
N ILE A 206 -3.44 -5.42 0.72
CA ILE A 206 -4.27 -4.36 1.27
C ILE A 206 -5.53 -4.24 0.42
N ALA A 207 -6.70 -4.07 1.05
CA ALA A 207 -7.95 -3.75 0.36
C ALA A 207 -8.74 -2.69 1.14
N LYS A 208 -9.62 -1.98 0.44
CA LYS A 208 -10.49 -0.94 1.00
C LYS A 208 -11.93 -1.40 1.05
N ILE A 209 -12.65 -1.07 2.14
CA ILE A 209 -14.11 -1.22 2.24
C ILE A 209 -14.78 0.10 2.56
N TRP A 210 -16.07 0.25 2.18
CA TRP A 210 -16.90 1.39 2.52
C TRP A 210 -18.06 0.98 3.41
N VAL A 211 -18.03 1.44 4.67
CA VAL A 211 -19.06 1.25 5.67
C VAL A 211 -19.67 2.62 6.00
N ASP A 212 -20.35 3.19 5.00
CA ASP A 212 -20.96 4.51 5.10
C ASP A 212 -22.24 4.57 4.24
N SER A 213 -23.33 5.07 4.78
CA SER A 213 -24.57 5.31 4.04
C SER A 213 -24.69 6.74 3.53
N ARG A 214 -23.86 7.66 4.02
CA ARG A 214 -23.92 9.10 3.79
C ARG A 214 -25.30 9.71 4.10
N ASP A 215 -25.39 11.00 4.13
CA ASP A 215 -26.66 11.73 4.22
C ASP A 215 -27.13 12.20 2.84
N GLU A 216 -28.41 12.59 2.74
CA GLU A 216 -29.04 13.03 1.49
C GLU A 216 -28.30 14.21 0.82
N ARG A 217 -27.65 15.08 1.60
CA ARG A 217 -26.92 16.23 1.06
C ARG A 217 -25.62 15.84 0.35
N ARG A 218 -25.05 14.70 0.72
CA ARG A 218 -23.81 14.15 0.16
C ARG A 218 -24.04 13.00 -0.81
N GLY A 219 -25.33 12.70 -1.09
CA GLY A 219 -25.75 11.56 -1.89
C GLY A 219 -25.80 10.28 -1.04
N ALA A 220 -27.02 9.75 -0.86
CA ALA A 220 -27.24 8.49 -0.16
C ALA A 220 -26.53 7.32 -0.87
N GLN A 221 -25.91 6.43 -0.10
CA GLN A 221 -25.24 5.23 -0.57
C GLN A 221 -25.69 4.00 0.21
N VAL A 222 -25.58 2.83 -0.41
CA VAL A 222 -25.86 1.56 0.27
C VAL A 222 -24.65 1.17 1.11
N LYS A 223 -24.79 1.24 2.43
CA LYS A 223 -23.77 0.83 3.37
C LYS A 223 -23.53 -0.68 3.28
N LEU A 224 -22.25 -1.08 3.36
CA LEU A 224 -21.90 -2.49 3.47
C LEU A 224 -22.48 -3.09 4.75
N ALA A 225 -23.27 -4.14 4.62
CA ALA A 225 -23.98 -4.76 5.73
C ALA A 225 -23.01 -5.46 6.71
N PRO A 226 -23.37 -5.56 8.02
CA PRO A 226 -22.51 -6.15 9.03
C PRO A 226 -22.00 -7.56 8.70
N GLU A 227 -22.88 -8.43 8.25
CA GLU A 227 -22.54 -9.81 7.86
C GLU A 227 -21.57 -9.89 6.67
N ILE A 228 -21.58 -8.89 5.80
CA ILE A 228 -20.69 -8.82 4.64
C ILE A 228 -19.29 -8.35 5.06
N TYR A 229 -19.19 -7.25 5.83
CA TYR A 229 -17.86 -6.79 6.25
C TYR A 229 -17.21 -7.73 7.29
N GLU A 230 -17.99 -8.46 8.08
CA GLU A 230 -17.50 -9.55 8.93
C GLU A 230 -16.84 -10.64 8.09
N ALA A 231 -17.52 -11.11 7.04
CA ALA A 231 -16.97 -12.10 6.10
C ALA A 231 -15.70 -11.60 5.39
N VAL A 232 -15.66 -10.29 5.03
CA VAL A 232 -14.44 -9.67 4.48
C VAL A 232 -13.30 -9.75 5.47
N LEU A 233 -13.50 -9.28 6.72
CA LEU A 233 -12.45 -9.20 7.74
C LEU A 233 -11.94 -10.57 8.15
N GLU A 234 -12.83 -11.53 8.38
CA GLU A 234 -12.49 -12.92 8.71
C GLU A 234 -11.66 -13.55 7.57
N THR A 235 -12.12 -13.42 6.32
CA THR A 235 -11.42 -14.01 5.19
C THR A 235 -10.06 -13.33 4.98
N ALA A 236 -10.00 -11.99 5.04
CA ALA A 236 -8.77 -11.23 4.85
C ALA A 236 -7.69 -11.62 5.87
N SER A 237 -8.08 -11.92 7.12
CA SER A 237 -7.15 -12.35 8.17
C SER A 237 -6.43 -13.66 7.83
N ASN A 238 -7.10 -14.57 7.10
CA ASN A 238 -6.52 -15.85 6.68
C ASN A 238 -5.47 -15.70 5.55
N TYR A 239 -5.40 -14.54 4.91
CA TYR A 239 -4.46 -14.23 3.83
C TYR A 239 -3.47 -13.11 4.19
N ASP A 240 -3.36 -12.74 5.48
CA ASP A 240 -2.56 -11.58 5.94
C ASP A 240 -2.88 -10.28 5.17
N MET A 241 -4.10 -10.18 4.65
CA MET A 241 -4.57 -9.00 3.93
C MET A 241 -5.08 -7.96 4.92
N ARG A 242 -4.60 -6.74 4.79
CA ARG A 242 -4.98 -5.60 5.64
C ARG A 242 -6.20 -4.92 5.05
N ILE A 243 -7.24 -4.74 5.86
CA ILE A 243 -8.43 -4.00 5.44
C ILE A 243 -8.34 -2.56 5.96
N ILE A 244 -8.55 -1.61 5.06
CA ILE A 244 -8.73 -0.20 5.37
C ILE A 244 -10.22 0.10 5.25
N ALA A 245 -10.86 0.49 6.34
CA ALA A 245 -12.29 0.80 6.35
C ALA A 245 -12.54 2.30 6.24
N HIS A 246 -13.33 2.72 5.25
CA HIS A 246 -14.03 3.99 5.30
C HIS A 246 -15.22 3.82 6.24
N ALA A 247 -15.23 4.53 7.34
CA ALA A 247 -16.33 4.58 8.28
C ALA A 247 -16.39 5.96 8.92
N THR A 248 -17.60 6.47 9.18
CA THR A 248 -17.81 7.86 9.61
C THR A 248 -18.67 7.97 10.86
N THR A 249 -19.25 6.85 11.33
CA THR A 249 -20.03 6.82 12.56
C THR A 249 -19.29 6.11 13.67
N LEU A 250 -19.50 6.56 14.92
CA LEU A 250 -18.90 5.94 16.10
C LEU A 250 -19.35 4.48 16.26
N ALA A 251 -20.59 4.18 15.91
CA ALA A 251 -21.14 2.82 15.99
C ALA A 251 -20.42 1.86 15.03
N ASP A 252 -20.20 2.30 13.77
CA ASP A 252 -19.52 1.49 12.77
C ASP A 252 -18.04 1.29 13.12
N HIS A 253 -17.36 2.33 13.65
CA HIS A 253 -16.00 2.19 14.15
C HIS A 253 -15.88 1.13 15.25
N LYS A 254 -16.75 1.20 16.28
CA LYS A 254 -16.77 0.21 17.37
C LYS A 254 -17.02 -1.20 16.85
N ALA A 255 -18.01 -1.37 15.96
CA ALA A 255 -18.33 -2.67 15.37
C ALA A 255 -17.13 -3.25 14.61
N LEU A 256 -16.48 -2.45 13.75
CA LEU A 256 -15.33 -2.88 12.99
C LEU A 256 -14.09 -3.18 13.85
N VAL A 257 -13.84 -2.40 14.92
CA VAL A 257 -12.75 -2.67 15.86
C VAL A 257 -12.97 -4.01 16.59
N ASN A 258 -14.21 -4.29 17.02
CA ASN A 258 -14.57 -5.56 17.65
C ASN A 258 -14.35 -6.78 16.73
N LEU A 259 -14.52 -6.60 15.41
CA LEU A 259 -14.25 -7.61 14.41
C LEU A 259 -12.77 -7.68 13.97
N GLY A 260 -11.90 -6.93 14.60
CA GLY A 260 -10.47 -6.99 14.35
C GLY A 260 -9.94 -5.98 13.33
N ASN A 261 -10.76 -5.09 12.78
CA ASN A 261 -10.23 -4.02 11.92
C ASN A 261 -9.41 -3.03 12.75
N ARG A 262 -8.25 -2.63 12.20
CA ARG A 262 -7.29 -1.74 12.89
C ARG A 262 -6.93 -0.51 12.08
N ARG A 263 -7.49 -0.34 10.89
CA ARG A 263 -7.13 0.75 9.98
C ARG A 263 -8.38 1.42 9.45
N PHE A 264 -8.48 2.72 9.70
CA PHE A 264 -9.63 3.53 9.32
C PHE A 264 -9.21 4.73 8.50
N ILE A 265 -10.03 5.04 7.52
CA ILE A 265 -10.06 6.32 6.84
C ILE A 265 -11.25 7.08 7.42
N HIS A 266 -10.98 8.31 7.83
CA HIS A 266 -11.82 9.21 8.59
C HIS A 266 -12.02 8.84 10.05
N MET A 267 -12.17 9.86 10.84
CA MET A 267 -12.63 9.76 12.23
C MET A 267 -14.15 9.65 12.27
N PRO A 268 -14.74 9.11 13.35
CA PRO A 268 -16.15 9.32 13.62
C PRO A 268 -16.45 10.81 13.69
N TYR A 269 -17.49 11.28 12.98
CA TYR A 269 -17.91 12.69 13.03
C TYR A 269 -19.44 12.84 13.18
N ASP A 270 -20.17 11.75 13.37
CA ASP A 270 -21.61 11.78 13.65
C ASP A 270 -21.92 12.22 15.08
N ARG A 271 -20.99 12.04 16.01
CA ARG A 271 -21.06 12.44 17.41
C ARG A 271 -19.68 12.50 18.05
N GLU A 272 -19.61 13.06 19.26
CA GLU A 272 -18.39 13.00 20.09
C GLU A 272 -18.02 11.55 20.39
N VAL A 273 -16.71 11.26 20.38
CA VAL A 273 -16.17 9.96 20.76
C VAL A 273 -16.25 9.80 22.28
N ASP A 274 -16.64 8.61 22.73
CA ASP A 274 -16.74 8.28 24.15
C ASP A 274 -15.49 7.57 24.67
N ASP A 275 -15.40 7.45 26.00
CA ASP A 275 -14.25 6.83 26.68
C ASP A 275 -14.07 5.36 26.29
N GLU A 276 -15.17 4.62 26.05
CA GLU A 276 -15.13 3.23 25.59
C GLU A 276 -14.39 3.14 24.24
N TYR A 277 -14.71 4.00 23.28
CA TYR A 277 -14.03 4.01 22.00
C TYR A 277 -12.55 4.38 22.12
N LEU A 278 -12.22 5.36 22.98
CA LEU A 278 -10.82 5.74 23.22
C LEU A 278 -10.01 4.59 23.82
N GLU A 279 -10.61 3.80 24.73
CA GLU A 279 -9.99 2.59 25.28
C GLU A 279 -9.82 1.52 24.18
N MET A 280 -10.85 1.24 23.40
CA MET A 280 -10.78 0.30 22.27
C MET A 280 -9.65 0.67 21.28
N VAL A 281 -9.51 1.94 20.94
CA VAL A 281 -8.46 2.43 20.03
C VAL A 281 -7.06 2.16 20.59
N ARG A 282 -6.85 2.42 21.89
CA ARG A 282 -5.57 2.23 22.57
C ARG A 282 -5.21 0.75 22.70
N GLU A 283 -6.12 -0.05 23.22
CA GLU A 283 -5.89 -1.48 23.47
C GLU A 283 -5.64 -2.27 22.19
N ASN A 284 -6.30 -1.87 21.11
CA ASN A 284 -6.23 -2.57 19.82
C ASN A 284 -5.22 -1.96 18.84
N ASN A 285 -4.46 -0.93 19.21
CA ASN A 285 -3.52 -0.23 18.34
C ASN A 285 -4.17 0.19 17.01
N VAL A 286 -5.30 0.87 17.10
CA VAL A 286 -6.06 1.33 15.92
C VAL A 286 -5.39 2.55 15.30
N TYR A 287 -5.24 2.54 13.99
CA TYR A 287 -4.72 3.64 13.19
C TYR A 287 -5.88 4.34 12.47
N ILE A 288 -5.95 5.65 12.58
CA ILE A 288 -6.98 6.48 11.96
C ILE A 288 -6.30 7.55 11.12
N VAL A 289 -6.69 7.65 9.86
CA VAL A 289 -6.31 8.75 8.96
C VAL A 289 -7.47 9.73 8.97
N PRO A 290 -7.27 10.97 9.42
CA PRO A 290 -8.34 11.98 9.53
C PRO A 290 -8.95 12.36 8.19
#